data_0e442a2c0f8a27fd3487ac5c8789539b
#
_entry.id   0e442a2c0f8a27fd3487ac5c8789539b
#
_cell.length_a   1.000
_cell.length_b   1.000
_cell.length_c   1.000
_cell.angle_alpha   90.00
_cell.angle_beta   90.00
_cell.angle_gamma   90.00
#
_symmetry.space_group_name_H-M   'P 1'
#
loop_
_entity.id
_entity.type
_entity.pdbx_description
1 polymer ?
#
loop_
_entity_poly.entity_id
_entity_poly.type
_entity_poly.pdbx_seq_one_letter_code
_entity_poly.pdbx_strand_id
1 'polypeptide(L)'
;MSRESRANGKIHGLFRAGRQDRPLIISGTIFLILVFPLFYSVAPLLPQTDLAFEWHLLYLKIRDGFVSKGEAHAKLKQLETSLKNLYVKSVEGENDDLLFFPLEGYHARAIGGKQGSGYQPYGYDFFDGNRHKGHPAHDIFIRDKNQDGLDDMTEKPVEVISASSGIVVSINLDWESPDPIRGGNYIWTYEPIKGRYYYYAHLDRIFVKIGQVVSKGTRLGTVGRTGVNAHSKRSPTHLHFTVLESKEGYPKPINPYKELLTGRR
;
A
#
# COMPACT_ATOMS: atom_id res chain seq x y z
N MET A 1 -54.26 1.64 42.16
CA MET A 1 -55.34 2.60 42.21
C MET A 1 -55.56 2.99 40.76
N SER A 2 -56.50 2.34 40.05
CA SER A 2 -57.98 2.64 39.86
C SER A 2 -58.14 3.90 38.99
N ARG A 3 -58.79 4.00 37.88
CA ARG A 3 -59.98 3.37 37.27
C ARG A 3 -60.16 4.01 35.90
N GLU A 4 -60.48 3.29 34.81
CA GLU A 4 -61.81 3.10 34.25
C GLU A 4 -62.65 4.37 34.05
N SER A 5 -63.23 4.65 32.88
CA SER A 5 -64.40 4.01 32.30
C SER A 5 -64.84 4.72 31.00
N ARG A 6 -65.22 4.03 29.94
CA ARG A 6 -66.62 3.84 29.43
C ARG A 6 -67.36 5.16 29.11
N ALA A 7 -68.14 5.28 28.03
CA ALA A 7 -69.05 4.46 27.31
C ALA A 7 -69.61 5.14 26.03
N ASN A 8 -70.00 4.34 25.07
CA ASN A 8 -71.30 4.14 24.44
C ASN A 8 -72.10 5.31 23.82
N GLY A 9 -72.56 5.04 22.60
CA GLY A 9 -73.71 5.70 22.00
C GLY A 9 -74.06 5.22 20.58
N LYS A 10 -74.94 4.26 20.47
CA LYS A 10 -75.68 3.80 19.27
C LYS A 10 -76.49 4.92 18.62
N ILE A 11 -76.83 4.88 17.31
CA ILE A 11 -78.14 4.31 16.78
C ILE A 11 -78.29 4.61 15.28
N HIS A 12 -78.63 3.61 14.51
CA HIS A 12 -79.56 3.44 13.37
C HIS A 12 -79.75 4.49 12.27
N GLY A 13 -79.76 3.97 11.04
CA GLY A 13 -80.51 4.49 9.90
C GLY A 13 -80.31 3.67 8.63
N LEU A 14 -81.18 2.73 8.38
CA LEU A 14 -81.37 2.04 7.09
C LEU A 14 -81.74 3.03 6.00
N PHE A 15 -81.28 2.83 4.78
CA PHE A 15 -82.12 2.81 3.60
C PHE A 15 -81.45 2.06 2.43
N ARG A 16 -82.22 1.32 1.74
CA ARG A 16 -82.04 0.40 0.61
C ARG A 16 -82.03 1.15 -0.71
N ALA A 17 -81.18 0.80 -1.66
CA ALA A 17 -81.57 0.37 -3.02
C ALA A 17 -80.52 0.75 -4.07
N GLY A 18 -80.27 -0.15 -5.02
CA GLY A 18 -79.76 0.22 -6.33
C GLY A 18 -78.58 -0.60 -6.80
N ARG A 19 -78.83 -1.83 -7.21
CA ARG A 19 -77.88 -2.65 -7.99
C ARG A 19 -77.72 -2.04 -9.38
N GLN A 20 -76.52 -1.62 -9.73
CA GLN A 20 -76.13 -1.48 -11.13
C GLN A 20 -74.81 -2.18 -11.31
N ASP A 21 -74.84 -3.30 -12.02
CA ASP A 21 -73.67 -4.07 -12.47
C ASP A 21 -72.92 -3.25 -13.52
N ARG A 22 -71.70 -2.85 -13.20
CA ARG A 22 -70.72 -2.33 -14.18
C ARG A 22 -69.58 -3.36 -14.32
N PRO A 23 -69.18 -3.72 -15.53
CA PRO A 23 -68.09 -4.66 -15.74
C PRO A 23 -66.77 -4.05 -15.27
N LEU A 24 -66.01 -4.82 -14.49
CA LEU A 24 -64.63 -4.53 -14.09
C LEU A 24 -63.72 -4.64 -15.32
N ILE A 25 -63.28 -3.52 -15.87
CA ILE A 25 -62.19 -3.48 -16.83
C ILE A 25 -60.90 -3.56 -16.00
N ILE A 26 -60.32 -4.77 -15.91
CA ILE A 26 -58.99 -4.96 -15.36
C ILE A 26 -58.00 -4.48 -16.43
N SER A 27 -57.56 -3.22 -16.33
CA SER A 27 -56.44 -2.72 -17.07
C SER A 27 -55.16 -3.34 -16.48
N GLY A 28 -54.69 -4.44 -17.09
CA GLY A 28 -53.43 -5.06 -16.75
C GLY A 28 -52.26 -4.21 -17.31
N THR A 29 -51.72 -3.35 -16.47
CA THR A 29 -50.47 -2.68 -16.77
C THR A 29 -49.31 -3.69 -16.65
N ILE A 30 -48.87 -4.25 -17.77
CA ILE A 30 -47.71 -5.11 -17.81
C ILE A 30 -46.49 -4.22 -17.55
N PHE A 31 -45.93 -4.26 -16.32
CA PHE A 31 -44.62 -3.70 -16.04
C PHE A 31 -43.57 -4.59 -16.66
N LEU A 32 -43.06 -4.17 -17.81
CA LEU A 32 -41.91 -4.81 -18.44
C LEU A 32 -40.67 -4.40 -17.63
N ILE A 33 -40.23 -5.26 -16.70
CA ILE A 33 -38.94 -5.08 -15.99
C ILE A 33 -37.85 -5.40 -17.00
N LEU A 34 -37.28 -4.34 -17.62
CA LEU A 34 -36.04 -4.42 -18.38
C LEU A 34 -34.90 -4.68 -17.40
N VAL A 35 -34.56 -5.96 -17.21
CA VAL A 35 -33.31 -6.35 -16.54
C VAL A 35 -32.16 -6.04 -17.50
N PHE A 36 -31.54 -4.87 -17.32
CA PHE A 36 -30.25 -4.60 -17.96
C PHE A 36 -29.20 -5.47 -17.27
N PRO A 37 -28.55 -6.40 -17.98
CA PRO A 37 -27.39 -7.07 -17.41
C PRO A 37 -26.31 -6.01 -17.20
N LEU A 38 -25.96 -5.72 -15.94
CA LEU A 38 -24.76 -4.97 -15.60
C LEU A 38 -23.56 -5.82 -16.05
N PHE A 39 -23.11 -5.61 -17.29
CA PHE A 39 -21.80 -6.09 -17.71
C PHE A 39 -20.78 -5.25 -16.93
N TYR A 40 -20.27 -5.76 -15.81
CA TYR A 40 -19.04 -5.29 -15.23
C TYR A 40 -17.93 -5.58 -16.25
N SER A 41 -17.60 -4.59 -17.07
CA SER A 41 -16.39 -4.63 -17.89
C SER A 41 -15.21 -4.59 -16.93
N VAL A 42 -14.67 -5.75 -16.59
CA VAL A 42 -13.37 -5.82 -15.92
C VAL A 42 -12.35 -5.39 -16.98
N ALA A 43 -11.88 -4.14 -16.88
CA ALA A 43 -10.80 -3.68 -17.73
C ALA A 43 -9.63 -4.68 -17.59
N PRO A 44 -9.03 -5.14 -18.71
CA PRO A 44 -7.89 -6.03 -18.62
C PRO A 44 -6.79 -5.37 -17.81
N LEU A 45 -6.22 -6.12 -16.86
CA LEU A 45 -5.06 -5.66 -16.09
C LEU A 45 -3.94 -5.34 -17.09
N LEU A 46 -3.23 -4.23 -16.84
CA LEU A 46 -2.05 -3.91 -17.64
C LEU A 46 -1.01 -5.03 -17.44
N PRO A 47 -0.29 -5.47 -18.49
CA PRO A 47 0.69 -6.54 -18.37
C PRO A 47 1.73 -6.35 -17.28
N GLN A 48 2.11 -5.11 -16.97
CA GLN A 48 3.00 -4.78 -15.86
C GLN A 48 2.38 -5.04 -14.49
N THR A 49 1.04 -4.93 -14.35
CA THR A 49 0.33 -5.24 -13.10
C THR A 49 0.40 -6.73 -12.80
N ASP A 50 0.25 -7.59 -13.81
CA ASP A 50 0.35 -9.03 -13.66
C ASP A 50 1.76 -9.44 -13.25
N LEU A 51 2.80 -8.90 -13.90
CA LEU A 51 4.20 -9.15 -13.55
C LEU A 51 4.56 -8.63 -12.15
N ALA A 52 4.05 -7.46 -11.78
CA ALA A 52 4.25 -6.92 -10.43
C ALA A 52 3.56 -7.78 -9.38
N PHE A 53 2.39 -8.32 -9.68
CA PHE A 53 1.70 -9.25 -8.80
C PHE A 53 2.42 -10.60 -8.68
N GLU A 54 2.98 -11.15 -9.78
CA GLU A 54 3.85 -12.33 -9.72
C GLU A 54 5.09 -12.05 -8.85
N TRP A 55 5.68 -10.87 -8.97
CA TRP A 55 6.80 -10.44 -8.12
C TRP A 55 6.38 -10.41 -6.65
N HIS A 56 5.21 -9.83 -6.35
CA HIS A 56 4.66 -9.81 -4.99
C HIS A 56 4.51 -11.22 -4.41
N LEU A 57 3.88 -12.14 -5.15
CA LEU A 57 3.69 -13.52 -4.70
C LEU A 57 5.03 -14.24 -4.47
N LEU A 58 6.02 -14.00 -5.34
CA LEU A 58 7.36 -14.52 -5.15
C LEU A 58 8.01 -13.97 -3.87
N TYR A 59 7.90 -12.64 -3.66
CA TYR A 59 8.44 -12.01 -2.47
C TYR A 59 7.81 -12.53 -1.18
N LEU A 60 6.50 -12.77 -1.15
CA LEU A 60 5.85 -13.40 0.01
C LEU A 60 6.44 -14.77 0.31
N LYS A 61 6.70 -15.59 -0.72
CA LYS A 61 7.37 -16.90 -0.54
C LYS A 61 8.80 -16.75 -0.02
N ILE A 62 9.56 -15.77 -0.52
CA ILE A 62 10.91 -15.46 -0.03
C ILE A 62 10.84 -14.99 1.43
N ARG A 63 9.97 -14.01 1.71
CA ARG A 63 9.78 -13.43 3.04
C ARG A 63 9.52 -14.51 4.10
N ASP A 64 8.64 -15.44 3.77
CA ASP A 64 8.16 -16.45 4.71
C ASP A 64 8.96 -17.77 4.63
N GLY A 65 9.93 -17.87 3.72
CA GLY A 65 10.82 -19.03 3.60
C GLY A 65 10.19 -20.23 2.89
N PHE A 66 9.20 -20.01 2.02
CA PHE A 66 8.47 -21.06 1.27
C PHE A 66 9.01 -21.32 -0.13
N VAL A 67 10.18 -20.80 -0.47
CA VAL A 67 10.84 -21.03 -1.76
C VAL A 67 12.34 -21.19 -1.55
N SER A 68 12.98 -22.05 -2.32
CA SER A 68 14.44 -22.18 -2.28
C SER A 68 15.11 -20.93 -2.91
N LYS A 69 16.32 -20.62 -2.45
CA LYS A 69 17.09 -19.47 -2.98
C LYS A 69 17.31 -19.58 -4.49
N GLY A 70 17.62 -20.80 -5.00
CA GLY A 70 17.85 -21.01 -6.43
C GLY A 70 16.61 -20.77 -7.29
N GLU A 71 15.44 -21.28 -6.87
CA GLU A 71 14.17 -21.05 -7.55
C GLU A 71 13.76 -19.57 -7.50
N ALA A 72 13.88 -18.97 -6.31
CA ALA A 72 13.56 -17.55 -6.12
C ALA A 72 14.42 -16.66 -7.02
N HIS A 73 15.73 -16.90 -7.06
CA HIS A 73 16.67 -16.19 -7.91
C HIS A 73 16.32 -16.32 -9.41
N ALA A 74 16.09 -17.55 -9.90
CA ALA A 74 15.76 -17.77 -11.29
C ALA A 74 14.47 -17.04 -11.71
N LYS A 75 13.43 -17.12 -10.87
CA LYS A 75 12.15 -16.45 -11.13
C LYS A 75 12.29 -14.93 -11.02
N LEU A 76 13.04 -14.41 -10.06
CA LEU A 76 13.28 -12.98 -9.89
C LEU A 76 13.97 -12.37 -11.11
N LYS A 77 15.05 -13.04 -11.61
CA LYS A 77 15.75 -12.62 -12.83
C LYS A 77 14.82 -12.54 -14.03
N GLN A 78 13.93 -13.52 -14.20
CA GLN A 78 12.92 -13.54 -15.28
C GLN A 78 11.95 -12.34 -15.15
N LEU A 79 11.44 -12.09 -13.94
CA LEU A 79 10.49 -10.99 -13.67
C LEU A 79 11.13 -9.63 -13.89
N GLU A 80 12.37 -9.41 -13.43
CA GLU A 80 13.11 -8.19 -13.65
C GLU A 80 13.30 -7.88 -15.14
N THR A 81 13.67 -8.90 -15.92
CA THR A 81 13.81 -8.77 -17.38
C THR A 81 12.48 -8.38 -18.04
N SER A 82 11.39 -9.03 -17.65
CA SER A 82 10.06 -8.76 -18.22
C SER A 82 9.54 -7.38 -17.83
N LEU A 83 9.68 -6.98 -16.57
CA LEU A 83 9.30 -5.64 -16.07
C LEU A 83 10.11 -4.55 -16.78
N LYS A 84 11.42 -4.74 -16.96
CA LYS A 84 12.28 -3.78 -17.68
C LYS A 84 11.83 -3.59 -19.12
N ASN A 85 11.55 -4.67 -19.83
CA ASN A 85 11.10 -4.61 -21.23
C ASN A 85 9.76 -3.88 -21.40
N LEU A 86 8.84 -3.99 -20.44
CA LEU A 86 7.57 -3.26 -20.46
C LEU A 86 7.77 -1.80 -20.07
N TYR A 87 8.56 -1.54 -19.03
CA TYR A 87 8.79 -0.19 -18.51
C TYR A 87 9.46 0.72 -19.54
N VAL A 88 10.52 0.24 -20.22
CA VAL A 88 11.23 1.00 -21.27
C VAL A 88 10.29 1.43 -22.39
N LYS A 89 9.26 0.63 -22.70
CA LYS A 89 8.27 0.97 -23.74
C LYS A 89 7.28 2.05 -23.30
N SER A 90 7.14 2.28 -22.00
CA SER A 90 6.11 3.16 -21.42
C SER A 90 6.64 4.51 -20.94
N VAL A 91 7.97 4.66 -20.77
CA VAL A 91 8.59 5.86 -20.18
C VAL A 91 9.64 6.43 -21.13
N GLU A 92 9.27 7.48 -21.86
CA GLU A 92 10.23 8.31 -22.60
C GLU A 92 10.68 9.49 -21.70
N GLY A 93 11.97 9.55 -21.37
CA GLY A 93 12.62 10.82 -21.04
C GLY A 93 12.93 11.20 -19.60
N GLU A 94 12.65 10.37 -18.56
CA GLU A 94 13.10 10.69 -17.19
C GLU A 94 14.50 10.13 -16.88
N ASN A 95 15.55 10.86 -17.28
CA ASN A 95 16.98 10.56 -16.99
C ASN A 95 17.52 11.47 -15.86
N ASP A 96 16.79 11.65 -14.77
CA ASP A 96 17.30 12.33 -13.59
C ASP A 96 17.83 11.30 -12.58
N ASP A 97 19.15 11.27 -12.41
CA ASP A 97 19.85 10.32 -11.51
C ASP A 97 19.67 10.62 -10.01
N LEU A 98 19.11 11.79 -9.69
CA LEU A 98 18.97 12.21 -8.31
C LEU A 98 17.78 11.52 -7.62
N LEU A 99 18.00 11.03 -6.41
CA LEU A 99 16.90 10.56 -5.55
C LEU A 99 16.16 11.75 -4.94
N PHE A 100 14.83 11.61 -4.75
CA PHE A 100 14.10 12.48 -3.85
C PHE A 100 14.26 11.97 -2.41
N PHE A 101 14.32 12.90 -1.45
CA PHE A 101 14.31 12.52 -0.05
C PHE A 101 12.94 11.89 0.27
N PRO A 102 12.86 10.69 0.85
CA PRO A 102 11.62 9.90 0.87
C PRO A 102 10.55 10.37 1.85
N LEU A 103 10.77 11.48 2.58
CA LEU A 103 9.81 12.09 3.49
C LEU A 103 9.54 13.55 3.12
N GLU A 104 8.27 13.88 2.92
CA GLU A 104 7.84 15.25 2.64
C GLU A 104 8.16 16.17 3.82
N GLY A 105 8.73 17.34 3.53
CA GLY A 105 9.09 18.34 4.56
C GLY A 105 10.30 18.00 5.43
N TYR A 106 10.98 16.88 5.15
CA TYR A 106 12.18 16.44 5.85
C TYR A 106 13.40 16.45 4.93
N HIS A 107 14.58 16.27 5.50
CA HIS A 107 15.86 16.25 4.77
C HIS A 107 16.87 15.39 5.51
N ALA A 108 18.08 15.26 4.96
CA ALA A 108 19.13 14.34 5.44
C ALA A 108 19.51 14.44 6.93
N ARG A 109 19.18 15.56 7.62
CA ARG A 109 19.40 15.66 9.08
C ARG A 109 18.48 14.73 9.88
N ALA A 110 17.40 14.25 9.29
CA ALA A 110 16.50 13.30 9.93
C ALA A 110 17.02 11.85 9.89
N ILE A 111 18.06 11.58 9.09
CA ILE A 111 18.67 10.25 8.99
C ILE A 111 19.40 9.95 10.30
N GLY A 112 19.08 8.79 10.88
CA GLY A 112 19.67 8.29 12.11
C GLY A 112 21.16 7.97 12.01
N GLY A 113 21.83 8.08 13.14
CA GLY A 113 23.25 7.85 13.26
C GLY A 113 24.12 9.02 12.76
N LYS A 114 25.35 9.11 13.28
CA LYS A 114 26.30 10.14 12.84
C LYS A 114 26.72 9.81 11.39
N GLN A 115 26.46 10.74 10.46
CA GLN A 115 26.81 10.58 9.03
C GLN A 115 26.24 9.27 8.41
N GLY A 116 25.01 8.87 8.78
CA GLY A 116 24.38 7.68 8.25
C GLY A 116 24.94 6.35 8.78
N SER A 117 25.63 6.36 9.93
CA SER A 117 26.25 5.15 10.53
C SER A 117 25.24 4.08 10.97
N GLY A 118 23.92 4.36 10.92
CA GLY A 118 22.86 3.36 11.12
C GLY A 118 22.78 2.30 10.03
N TYR A 119 23.39 2.54 8.86
CA TYR A 119 23.46 1.58 7.76
C TYR A 119 24.46 0.46 8.08
N GLN A 120 23.96 -0.75 8.29
CA GLN A 120 24.74 -1.93 8.73
C GLN A 120 24.37 -3.16 7.87
N PRO A 121 24.83 -3.27 6.62
CA PRO A 121 24.39 -4.30 5.67
C PRO A 121 25.02 -5.67 5.91
N TYR A 122 25.97 -5.82 6.82
CA TYR A 122 26.70 -7.08 7.01
C TYR A 122 25.76 -8.24 7.39
N GLY A 123 25.86 -9.32 6.62
CA GLY A 123 25.05 -10.51 6.81
C GLY A 123 23.63 -10.41 6.24
N TYR A 124 23.31 -9.36 5.50
CA TYR A 124 22.04 -9.27 4.77
C TYR A 124 22.07 -10.13 3.50
N ASP A 125 21.02 -10.92 3.32
CA ASP A 125 20.71 -11.60 2.07
C ASP A 125 19.20 -11.42 1.81
N PHE A 126 18.84 -10.92 0.64
CA PHE A 126 17.45 -10.72 0.24
C PHE A 126 16.63 -12.02 0.30
N PHE A 127 17.26 -13.14 -0.05
CA PHE A 127 16.60 -14.44 -0.08
C PHE A 127 16.43 -15.10 1.29
N ASP A 128 17.00 -14.52 2.35
CA ASP A 128 16.72 -14.93 3.74
C ASP A 128 15.36 -14.40 4.23
N GLY A 129 14.74 -13.50 3.47
CA GLY A 129 13.42 -12.94 3.76
C GLY A 129 13.37 -12.29 5.14
N ASN A 130 12.32 -12.59 5.92
CA ASN A 130 12.14 -12.04 7.26
C ASN A 130 13.21 -12.45 8.27
N ARG A 131 14.03 -13.45 7.95
CA ARG A 131 15.14 -13.96 8.79
C ARG A 131 16.49 -13.32 8.50
N HIS A 132 16.58 -12.43 7.52
CA HIS A 132 17.83 -11.76 7.16
C HIS A 132 18.50 -11.11 8.36
N LYS A 133 19.83 -11.08 8.35
CA LYS A 133 20.67 -10.35 9.31
C LYS A 133 20.97 -8.95 8.75
N GLY A 134 21.66 -8.15 9.58
CA GLY A 134 22.04 -6.79 9.20
C GLY A 134 20.88 -5.80 9.22
N HIS A 135 21.21 -4.54 8.95
CA HIS A 135 20.28 -3.41 8.83
C HIS A 135 20.69 -2.58 7.61
N PRO A 136 20.36 -3.02 6.38
CA PRO A 136 20.77 -2.36 5.13
C PRO A 136 19.89 -1.16 4.82
N ALA A 137 19.62 -0.32 5.82
CA ALA A 137 18.66 0.76 5.75
C ALA A 137 19.17 2.03 6.44
N HIS A 138 18.52 3.13 6.10
CA HIS A 138 18.52 4.32 6.92
C HIS A 138 17.16 4.45 7.61
N ASP A 139 17.18 4.56 8.94
CA ASP A 139 16.02 4.97 9.70
C ASP A 139 15.95 6.50 9.67
N ILE A 140 14.84 7.02 9.14
CA ILE A 140 14.62 8.46 8.96
C ILE A 140 13.54 8.87 9.97
N PHE A 141 13.99 9.56 11.03
CA PHE A 141 13.14 9.87 12.17
C PHE A 141 12.28 11.10 11.93
N ILE A 142 11.02 11.03 12.35
CA ILE A 142 10.15 12.19 12.40
C ILE A 142 10.10 12.80 13.82
N ARG A 143 9.62 14.03 13.92
CA ARG A 143 9.37 14.70 15.20
C ARG A 143 8.04 14.20 15.76
N ASP A 144 8.09 13.16 16.57
CA ASP A 144 6.93 12.52 17.19
C ASP A 144 7.33 11.99 18.57
N LYS A 145 7.37 12.88 19.57
CA LYS A 145 7.79 12.54 20.93
C LYS A 145 6.72 11.80 21.73
N ASN A 146 5.46 12.11 21.46
CA ASN A 146 4.32 11.46 22.10
C ASN A 146 3.96 10.11 21.44
N GLN A 147 4.55 9.81 20.26
CA GLN A 147 4.40 8.57 19.51
C GLN A 147 2.96 8.31 19.02
N ASP A 148 2.25 9.38 18.64
CA ASP A 148 0.91 9.29 18.05
C ASP A 148 0.93 9.18 16.51
N GLY A 149 2.13 9.20 15.89
CA GLY A 149 2.32 9.10 14.45
C GLY A 149 2.18 10.43 13.70
N LEU A 150 2.02 11.54 14.43
CA LEU A 150 1.94 12.87 13.85
C LEU A 150 3.25 13.64 14.09
N ASP A 151 3.56 14.56 13.19
CA ASP A 151 4.69 15.49 13.40
C ASP A 151 4.32 16.52 14.46
N ASP A 152 5.10 16.61 15.56
CA ASP A 152 4.88 17.50 16.72
C ASP A 152 4.75 18.98 16.35
N MET A 153 5.22 19.43 15.18
CA MET A 153 5.14 20.84 14.77
C MET A 153 3.95 21.15 13.89
N THR A 154 3.53 20.17 13.08
CA THR A 154 2.45 20.37 12.10
C THR A 154 1.14 19.72 12.53
N GLU A 155 1.19 18.83 13.53
CA GLU A 155 0.05 18.01 13.99
C GLU A 155 -0.58 17.19 12.85
N LYS A 156 0.24 16.79 11.87
CA LYS A 156 -0.19 16.04 10.68
C LYS A 156 0.67 14.80 10.47
N PRO A 157 0.09 13.74 9.84
CA PRO A 157 0.89 12.62 9.38
C PRO A 157 1.98 13.09 8.42
N VAL A 158 3.18 12.49 8.52
CA VAL A 158 4.28 12.77 7.59
C VAL A 158 4.14 11.87 6.36
N GLU A 159 4.11 12.48 5.19
CA GLU A 159 3.96 11.74 3.94
C GLU A 159 5.26 11.06 3.52
N VAL A 160 5.14 9.80 3.12
CA VAL A 160 6.19 9.04 2.45
C VAL A 160 5.99 9.22 0.95
N ILE A 161 7.05 9.68 0.27
CA ILE A 161 7.05 9.92 -1.17
C ILE A 161 8.06 9.02 -1.87
N SER A 162 7.80 8.72 -3.14
CA SER A 162 8.68 7.88 -3.94
C SER A 162 10.02 8.58 -4.18
N ALA A 163 11.11 7.93 -3.76
CA ALA A 163 12.46 8.44 -3.96
C ALA A 163 12.91 8.34 -5.43
N SER A 164 12.31 7.47 -6.21
CA SER A 164 12.61 7.24 -7.62
C SER A 164 11.34 6.92 -8.40
N SER A 165 11.33 7.17 -9.70
CA SER A 165 10.29 6.62 -10.58
C SER A 165 10.40 5.11 -10.65
N GLY A 166 9.29 4.41 -10.90
CA GLY A 166 9.29 2.94 -10.97
C GLY A 166 7.90 2.33 -10.88
N ILE A 167 7.83 1.07 -10.53
CA ILE A 167 6.62 0.27 -10.41
C ILE A 167 6.49 -0.23 -8.97
N VAL A 168 5.30 -0.13 -8.37
CA VAL A 168 5.00 -0.76 -7.08
C VAL A 168 4.91 -2.27 -7.29
N VAL A 169 5.87 -3.02 -6.73
CA VAL A 169 5.96 -4.48 -6.92
C VAL A 169 5.49 -5.28 -5.73
N SER A 170 5.41 -4.70 -4.54
CA SER A 170 4.81 -5.37 -3.37
C SER A 170 4.34 -4.35 -2.33
N ILE A 171 3.30 -4.72 -1.62
CA ILE A 171 2.81 -4.00 -0.43
C ILE A 171 2.46 -5.01 0.67
N ASN A 172 2.52 -4.58 1.91
CA ASN A 172 1.93 -5.27 3.05
C ASN A 172 1.04 -4.28 3.79
N LEU A 173 -0.18 -4.68 4.05
CA LEU A 173 -1.22 -3.90 4.73
C LEU A 173 -1.65 -4.62 6.02
N ASP A 174 -2.36 -3.91 6.85
CA ASP A 174 -3.10 -4.47 7.98
C ASP A 174 -2.22 -5.24 8.99
N TRP A 175 -0.94 -4.82 9.12
CA TRP A 175 -0.08 -5.38 10.14
C TRP A 175 -0.59 -5.03 11.55
N GLU A 176 -0.74 -6.04 12.38
CA GLU A 176 -1.08 -5.89 13.79
C GLU A 176 -0.14 -6.74 14.66
N SER A 177 0.22 -6.24 15.83
CA SER A 177 0.99 -7.04 16.80
C SER A 177 0.13 -8.20 17.32
N PRO A 178 0.64 -9.44 17.37
CA PRO A 178 2.04 -9.88 17.30
C PRO A 178 2.54 -10.41 15.95
N ASP A 179 2.03 -9.94 14.81
CA ASP A 179 2.48 -10.39 13.49
C ASP A 179 4.02 -10.32 13.40
N PRO A 180 4.72 -11.40 12.98
CA PRO A 180 6.17 -11.47 12.95
C PRO A 180 6.84 -10.68 11.82
N ILE A 181 6.08 -10.01 10.94
CA ILE A 181 6.63 -9.22 9.85
C ILE A 181 7.41 -8.02 10.42
N ARG A 182 8.73 -8.03 10.24
CA ARG A 182 9.63 -7.04 10.83
C ARG A 182 9.37 -5.63 10.33
N GLY A 183 9.10 -5.47 9.05
CA GLY A 183 8.81 -4.18 8.42
C GLY A 183 7.39 -3.63 8.67
N GLY A 184 6.49 -4.46 9.21
CA GLY A 184 5.09 -4.07 9.39
C GLY A 184 4.39 -3.81 8.06
N ASN A 185 3.69 -2.70 7.95
CA ASN A 185 3.18 -2.22 6.66
C ASN A 185 4.34 -1.65 5.85
N TYR A 186 4.45 -2.07 4.60
CA TYR A 186 5.55 -1.68 3.73
C TYR A 186 5.15 -1.58 2.27
N ILE A 187 6.00 -0.90 1.50
CA ILE A 187 5.96 -0.81 0.04
C ILE A 187 7.32 -1.19 -0.50
N TRP A 188 7.35 -2.02 -1.56
CA TRP A 188 8.48 -2.18 -2.46
C TRP A 188 8.16 -1.50 -3.79
N THR A 189 9.06 -0.63 -4.26
CA THR A 189 9.05 -0.16 -5.64
C THR A 189 10.28 -0.68 -6.38
N TYR A 190 10.14 -0.92 -7.68
CA TYR A 190 11.22 -1.34 -8.57
C TYR A 190 11.41 -0.32 -9.67
N GLU A 191 12.62 0.19 -9.81
CA GLU A 191 13.07 1.05 -10.90
C GLU A 191 13.84 0.19 -11.90
N PRO A 192 13.24 -0.16 -13.07
CA PRO A 192 13.77 -1.18 -13.95
C PRO A 192 15.01 -0.78 -14.75
N ILE A 193 15.25 0.52 -14.97
CA ILE A 193 16.38 0.99 -15.79
C ILE A 193 17.71 0.75 -15.07
N LYS A 194 17.76 1.12 -13.79
CA LYS A 194 18.94 0.92 -12.93
C LYS A 194 18.94 -0.45 -12.25
N GLY A 195 17.79 -1.18 -12.29
CA GLY A 195 17.63 -2.41 -11.54
C GLY A 195 17.61 -2.19 -10.04
N ARG A 196 17.01 -1.09 -9.57
CA ARG A 196 17.00 -0.75 -8.15
C ARG A 196 15.64 -0.98 -7.52
N TYR A 197 15.67 -1.54 -6.30
CA TYR A 197 14.53 -1.67 -5.42
C TYR A 197 14.60 -0.65 -4.30
N TYR A 198 13.44 -0.07 -3.96
CA TYR A 198 13.30 0.85 -2.84
C TYR A 198 12.25 0.28 -1.89
N TYR A 199 12.61 0.17 -0.62
CA TYR A 199 11.76 -0.35 0.44
C TYR A 199 11.43 0.72 1.44
N TYR A 200 10.15 0.89 1.68
CA TYR A 200 9.58 1.87 2.61
C TYR A 200 8.78 1.09 3.64
N ALA A 201 9.21 1.06 4.90
CA ALA A 201 8.58 0.25 5.92
C ALA A 201 8.19 1.05 7.17
N HIS A 202 7.46 0.39 8.08
CA HIS A 202 6.85 0.93 9.28
C HIS A 202 5.73 1.94 8.99
N LEU A 203 5.03 1.77 7.87
CA LEU A 203 4.00 2.70 7.41
C LEU A 203 2.71 2.58 8.24
N ASP A 204 2.00 3.72 8.38
CA ASP A 204 0.63 3.75 8.91
C ASP A 204 -0.38 3.49 7.77
N ARG A 205 -0.33 4.29 6.72
CA ARG A 205 -1.23 4.19 5.56
C ARG A 205 -0.45 3.98 4.28
N ILE A 206 -1.08 3.28 3.33
CA ILE A 206 -0.56 3.06 1.98
C ILE A 206 -1.61 3.56 0.98
N PHE A 207 -1.18 4.37 0.00
CA PHE A 207 -2.05 5.03 -1.00
C PHE A 207 -1.89 4.49 -2.41
N VAL A 208 -0.99 3.53 -2.61
CA VAL A 208 -0.68 2.94 -3.90
C VAL A 208 -1.07 1.47 -3.94
N LYS A 209 -1.13 0.91 -5.14
CA LYS A 209 -1.45 -0.51 -5.37
C LYS A 209 -0.35 -1.18 -6.19
N ILE A 210 -0.26 -2.51 -6.10
CA ILE A 210 0.66 -3.32 -6.89
C ILE A 210 0.41 -3.08 -8.38
N GLY A 211 1.50 -2.95 -9.16
CA GLY A 211 1.47 -2.65 -10.58
C GLY A 211 1.32 -1.16 -10.92
N GLN A 212 1.08 -0.30 -9.94
CA GLN A 212 1.02 1.14 -10.17
C GLN A 212 2.41 1.66 -10.56
N VAL A 213 2.47 2.40 -11.66
CA VAL A 213 3.65 3.21 -12.01
C VAL A 213 3.63 4.47 -11.17
N VAL A 214 4.77 4.80 -10.60
CA VAL A 214 4.97 6.00 -9.77
C VAL A 214 6.13 6.81 -10.31
N SER A 215 6.01 8.12 -10.26
CA SER A 215 7.10 9.06 -10.51
C SER A 215 7.76 9.48 -9.21
N LYS A 216 8.97 10.05 -9.26
CA LYS A 216 9.61 10.69 -8.11
C LYS A 216 8.66 11.69 -7.45
N GLY A 217 8.57 11.65 -6.12
CA GLY A 217 7.66 12.52 -5.36
C GLY A 217 6.21 12.06 -5.31
N THR A 218 5.83 10.96 -5.98
CA THR A 218 4.50 10.38 -5.81
C THR A 218 4.26 10.00 -4.36
N ARG A 219 3.12 10.41 -3.79
CA ARG A 219 2.70 10.03 -2.44
C ARG A 219 2.45 8.53 -2.37
N LEU A 220 3.23 7.84 -1.52
CA LEU A 220 3.13 6.39 -1.32
C LEU A 220 2.29 6.02 -0.11
N GLY A 221 2.38 6.79 0.96
CA GLY A 221 1.73 6.50 2.24
C GLY A 221 2.07 7.52 3.31
N THR A 222 1.94 7.15 4.57
CA THR A 222 2.37 7.94 5.73
C THR A 222 3.29 7.12 6.63
N VAL A 223 4.21 7.79 7.31
CA VAL A 223 5.05 7.20 8.36
C VAL A 223 4.16 6.69 9.48
N GLY A 224 4.51 5.53 10.02
CA GLY A 224 3.81 4.93 11.15
C GLY A 224 4.76 4.24 12.12
N ARG A 225 4.22 3.26 12.82
CA ARG A 225 4.92 2.52 13.88
C ARG A 225 4.66 1.01 13.77
N THR A 226 4.25 0.52 12.61
CA THR A 226 3.98 -0.89 12.38
C THR A 226 5.28 -1.72 12.29
N GLY A 227 5.21 -3.01 12.59
CA GLY A 227 6.37 -3.91 12.58
C GLY A 227 6.92 -4.25 13.96
N VAL A 228 7.56 -5.42 14.06
CA VAL A 228 7.96 -6.08 15.32
C VAL A 228 8.72 -5.17 16.29
N ASN A 229 9.65 -4.36 15.79
CA ASN A 229 10.45 -3.49 16.63
C ASN A 229 9.92 -2.06 16.68
N ALA A 230 9.39 -1.56 15.57
CA ALA A 230 8.98 -0.16 15.43
C ALA A 230 7.75 0.20 16.28
N HIS A 231 6.82 -0.74 16.52
CA HIS A 231 5.64 -0.49 17.36
C HIS A 231 5.97 -0.33 18.85
N SER A 232 7.16 -0.75 19.27
CA SER A 232 7.61 -0.68 20.66
C SER A 232 7.83 0.75 21.12
N LYS A 233 7.39 1.10 22.34
CA LYS A 233 7.60 2.44 22.94
C LYS A 233 9.06 2.91 22.96
N ARG A 234 10.02 1.98 23.01
CA ARG A 234 11.46 2.31 22.95
C ARG A 234 11.94 2.79 21.59
N SER A 235 11.17 2.52 20.52
CA SER A 235 11.54 2.87 19.15
C SER A 235 10.91 4.22 18.79
N PRO A 236 11.70 5.26 18.47
CA PRO A 236 11.14 6.50 17.92
C PRO A 236 10.43 6.25 16.58
N THR A 237 9.44 7.05 16.27
CA THR A 237 8.72 6.96 14.99
C THR A 237 9.62 7.31 13.81
N HIS A 238 9.70 6.43 12.82
CA HIS A 238 10.62 6.57 11.70
C HIS A 238 10.15 5.83 10.44
N LEU A 239 10.62 6.29 9.30
CA LEU A 239 10.62 5.52 8.06
C LEU A 239 11.90 4.65 8.02
N HIS A 240 11.76 3.35 7.85
CA HIS A 240 12.86 2.45 7.51
C HIS A 240 13.00 2.40 5.98
N PHE A 241 14.10 2.95 5.46
CA PHE A 241 14.33 3.11 4.02
C PHE A 241 15.55 2.31 3.56
N THR A 242 15.31 1.33 2.68
CA THR A 242 16.36 0.48 2.10
C THR A 242 16.43 0.67 0.59
N VAL A 243 17.64 0.65 0.03
CA VAL A 243 17.87 0.57 -1.41
C VAL A 243 18.70 -0.66 -1.72
N LEU A 244 18.20 -1.48 -2.66
CA LEU A 244 18.94 -2.62 -3.20
C LEU A 244 19.20 -2.39 -4.68
N GLU A 245 20.36 -2.80 -5.17
CA GLU A 245 20.65 -2.90 -6.60
C GLU A 245 20.66 -4.37 -7.00
N SER A 246 19.84 -4.75 -7.97
CA SER A 246 19.77 -6.11 -8.48
C SER A 246 20.57 -6.23 -9.76
N LYS A 247 21.50 -7.18 -9.75
CA LYS A 247 22.25 -7.60 -10.94
C LYS A 247 21.95 -9.07 -11.16
N GLU A 248 21.41 -9.38 -12.35
CA GLU A 248 21.10 -10.76 -12.73
C GLU A 248 20.19 -11.48 -11.71
N GLY A 249 19.21 -10.78 -11.11
CA GLY A 249 18.30 -11.35 -10.12
C GLY A 249 18.88 -11.49 -8.71
N TYR A 250 20.00 -10.82 -8.40
CA TYR A 250 20.61 -10.78 -7.07
C TYR A 250 20.51 -9.38 -6.45
N PRO A 251 19.45 -9.06 -5.70
CA PRO A 251 19.34 -7.78 -5.00
C PRO A 251 20.38 -7.68 -3.88
N LYS A 252 21.27 -6.69 -3.97
CA LYS A 252 22.30 -6.40 -2.95
C LYS A 252 22.08 -5.01 -2.38
N PRO A 253 22.28 -4.79 -1.08
CA PRO A 253 22.13 -3.49 -0.47
C PRO A 253 23.19 -2.52 -0.97
N ILE A 254 22.75 -1.32 -1.31
CA ILE A 254 23.61 -0.17 -1.57
C ILE A 254 23.30 0.93 -0.57
N ASN A 255 24.32 1.70 -0.19
CA ASN A 255 24.15 2.79 0.76
C ASN A 255 23.74 4.09 0.03
N PRO A 256 22.48 4.52 0.11
CA PRO A 256 22.02 5.71 -0.59
C PRO A 256 22.37 7.03 0.14
N TYR A 257 23.12 7.00 1.25
CA TYR A 257 23.34 8.17 2.10
C TYR A 257 23.82 9.41 1.31
N LYS A 258 24.81 9.23 0.43
CA LYS A 258 25.34 10.33 -0.38
C LYS A 258 24.28 10.89 -1.34
N GLU A 259 23.48 10.03 -1.96
CA GLU A 259 22.39 10.43 -2.85
C GLU A 259 21.29 11.18 -2.07
N LEU A 260 20.98 10.74 -0.85
CA LEU A 260 19.99 11.40 0.03
C LEU A 260 20.46 12.78 0.56
N LEU A 261 21.80 13.00 0.68
CA LEU A 261 22.34 14.32 1.05
C LEU A 261 22.10 15.38 -0.03
N THR A 262 22.14 14.96 -1.30
CA THR A 262 22.01 15.83 -2.48
C THR A 262 20.61 15.78 -3.10
N GLY A 263 19.78 14.89 -2.59
CA GLY A 263 18.42 14.67 -3.07
C GLY A 263 17.57 15.93 -3.05
N ARG A 264 16.73 16.08 -4.07
CA ARG A 264 15.76 17.19 -4.16
C ARG A 264 14.63 17.01 -3.12
N ARG A 265 14.06 18.13 -2.73
CA ARG A 265 12.83 18.24 -1.94
C ARG A 265 11.64 18.26 -2.87
#